data_85fb11cfad0eae7a1b08dc3207094833
#
_entry.id   85fb11cfad0eae7a1b08dc3207094833
#
_cell.length_a   1.000
_cell.length_b   1.000
_cell.length_c   1.000
_cell.angle_alpha   90.00
_cell.angle_beta   90.00
_cell.angle_gamma   90.00
#
_symmetry.space_group_name_H-M   'P 1'
#
loop_
_entity.id
_entity.type
_entity.pdbx_description
1 polymer ?
#
loop_
_entity_poly.entity_id
_entity_poly.type
_entity_poly.pdbx_seq_one_letter_code
_entity_poly.pdbx_strand_id
1 'polypeptide(L)'
;MKRLLVWIGALTVATSVFAAEKPALDVRDFGAKGDGVTKDTVAIQKALDTCVANGGGSVLVSDGIFLTGSLVIGANTTLEIAAKTSLVGSADIADYPVINVRWEGEFREGHRALLTASNAANVTITGAGAIYGAPPVLSKLRNPRGPVLIELIGCTNAVLENFTTQYQQLWSLHIFFCKNFTARGLTIRTVGANGDGIDVDSCDGVTIEHCDINTGDDAISLKSGRGLAAQNLARPTENVIIRDCRLHSSIYAALGLGTEMSGGIRKVKLENCVISGKQNAIFIKSRDGRGGYMEDISGVNLTVLKSPTFIGIDLLSKGIQASDPVPGDTEKWPRVQNISFKNVRVQDVTALVAGKNIPAARPIDDFSLTDISGTCVHGIALANMTNVKLSGIHVTGYEAPLISTENVKGTGLELSTKQ
;
A
#
# COMPACT_ATOMS: atom_id res chain seq x y z
N MET A 1 -18.10 34.96 -68.74
CA MET A 1 -16.74 34.43 -68.39
C MET A 1 -16.68 34.16 -66.90
N LYS A 2 -16.89 32.90 -66.49
CA LYS A 2 -16.86 32.44 -65.08
C LYS A 2 -15.43 31.90 -64.81
N ARG A 3 -14.70 32.51 -63.85
CA ARG A 3 -13.39 32.02 -63.41
C ARG A 3 -13.58 30.95 -62.36
N LEU A 4 -13.05 29.76 -62.62
CA LEU A 4 -13.03 28.61 -61.74
C LEU A 4 -11.78 28.74 -60.84
N LEU A 5 -11.94 28.92 -59.52
CA LEU A 5 -10.85 28.85 -58.56
C LEU A 5 -10.66 27.38 -58.15
N VAL A 6 -9.52 26.81 -58.48
CA VAL A 6 -9.09 25.48 -57.99
C VAL A 6 -8.33 25.68 -56.68
N TRP A 7 -8.85 25.13 -55.60
CA TRP A 7 -8.15 25.01 -54.33
C TRP A 7 -7.27 23.74 -54.32
N ILE A 8 -5.98 23.89 -54.28
CA ILE A 8 -5.04 22.78 -54.04
C ILE A 8 -4.85 22.68 -52.56
N GLY A 9 -5.45 21.70 -51.91
CA GLY A 9 -5.23 21.36 -50.52
C GLY A 9 -3.89 20.61 -50.36
N ALA A 10 -2.93 21.20 -49.70
CA ALA A 10 -1.71 20.51 -49.33
C ALA A 10 -1.98 19.53 -48.15
N LEU A 11 -1.88 18.24 -48.46
CA LEU A 11 -1.96 17.17 -47.49
C LEU A 11 -0.60 17.05 -46.77
N THR A 12 -0.51 17.60 -45.55
CA THR A 12 0.66 17.38 -44.69
C THR A 12 0.55 16.00 -44.06
N VAL A 13 1.33 15.04 -44.52
CA VAL A 13 1.51 13.73 -43.88
C VAL A 13 2.45 13.95 -42.68
N ALA A 14 1.90 13.92 -41.46
CA ALA A 14 2.65 13.88 -40.23
C ALA A 14 3.29 12.49 -40.12
N THR A 15 4.55 12.34 -40.46
CA THR A 15 5.32 11.12 -40.16
C THR A 15 5.61 11.11 -38.65
N SER A 16 4.95 10.27 -37.89
CA SER A 16 5.34 9.92 -36.52
C SER A 16 6.68 9.19 -36.60
N VAL A 17 7.73 9.86 -36.22
CA VAL A 17 9.05 9.25 -35.99
C VAL A 17 8.92 8.44 -34.70
N PHE A 18 8.75 7.13 -34.81
CA PHE A 18 8.97 6.23 -33.69
C PHE A 18 10.47 6.31 -33.35
N ALA A 19 10.79 6.90 -32.18
CA ALA A 19 12.14 6.79 -31.68
C ALA A 19 12.45 5.30 -31.46
N ALA A 20 13.52 4.81 -32.06
CA ALA A 20 13.97 3.44 -31.84
C ALA A 20 14.23 3.24 -30.33
N GLU A 21 13.68 2.19 -29.75
CA GLU A 21 13.97 1.84 -28.36
C GLU A 21 15.47 1.65 -28.20
N LYS A 22 16.04 2.32 -27.20
CA LYS A 22 17.46 2.14 -26.87
C LYS A 22 17.66 0.70 -26.36
N PRO A 23 18.75 0.01 -26.76
CA PRO A 23 19.06 -1.30 -26.23
C PRO A 23 19.22 -1.22 -24.70
N ALA A 24 18.77 -2.24 -23.98
CA ALA A 24 18.95 -2.31 -22.55
C ALA A 24 20.45 -2.40 -22.19
N LEU A 25 20.85 -1.72 -21.12
CA LEU A 25 22.20 -1.83 -20.56
C LEU A 25 22.26 -3.07 -19.68
N ASP A 26 22.98 -4.11 -20.10
CA ASP A 26 23.19 -5.30 -19.29
C ASP A 26 24.20 -4.99 -18.16
N VAL A 27 23.85 -5.30 -16.92
CA VAL A 27 24.74 -5.06 -15.77
C VAL A 27 26.06 -5.83 -15.87
N ARG A 28 26.10 -6.90 -16.64
CA ARG A 28 27.32 -7.68 -16.92
C ARG A 28 28.34 -6.90 -17.73
N ASP A 29 27.91 -6.03 -18.62
CA ASP A 29 28.80 -5.14 -19.40
C ASP A 29 29.51 -4.13 -18.49
N PHE A 30 28.99 -3.91 -17.29
CA PHE A 30 29.56 -3.08 -16.24
C PHE A 30 30.37 -3.85 -15.20
N GLY A 31 30.50 -5.17 -15.39
CA GLY A 31 31.33 -6.04 -14.56
C GLY A 31 30.61 -6.83 -13.48
N ALA A 32 29.26 -6.81 -13.44
CA ALA A 32 28.50 -7.65 -12.53
C ALA A 32 28.72 -9.15 -12.81
N LYS A 33 28.83 -9.94 -11.76
CA LYS A 33 29.12 -11.40 -11.86
C LYS A 33 27.85 -12.24 -11.85
N GLY A 34 26.89 -11.88 -11.00
CA GLY A 34 25.67 -12.68 -10.84
C GLY A 34 25.90 -14.09 -10.33
N ASP A 35 26.96 -14.30 -9.53
CA ASP A 35 27.39 -15.60 -8.99
C ASP A 35 26.85 -15.88 -7.57
N GLY A 36 26.07 -14.97 -7.00
CA GLY A 36 25.49 -15.06 -5.66
C GLY A 36 26.48 -14.82 -4.51
N VAL A 37 27.74 -14.52 -4.80
CA VAL A 37 28.81 -14.34 -3.80
C VAL A 37 29.48 -12.97 -3.93
N THR A 38 29.81 -12.56 -5.15
CA THR A 38 30.43 -11.28 -5.43
C THR A 38 29.40 -10.17 -5.21
N LYS A 39 29.79 -9.11 -4.48
CA LYS A 39 28.97 -7.90 -4.34
C LYS A 39 28.95 -7.13 -5.66
N ASP A 40 27.84 -7.17 -6.39
CA ASP A 40 27.66 -6.52 -7.70
C ASP A 40 27.17 -5.07 -7.61
N THR A 41 27.08 -4.51 -6.39
CA THR A 41 26.54 -3.17 -6.14
C THR A 41 27.13 -2.09 -7.03
N VAL A 42 28.45 -2.05 -7.15
CA VAL A 42 29.15 -1.02 -7.94
C VAL A 42 28.84 -1.15 -9.42
N ALA A 43 28.81 -2.38 -9.94
CA ALA A 43 28.54 -2.64 -11.35
C ALA A 43 27.10 -2.29 -11.73
N ILE A 44 26.13 -2.72 -10.90
CA ILE A 44 24.71 -2.44 -11.11
C ILE A 44 24.45 -0.93 -10.99
N GLN A 45 25.01 -0.27 -9.96
CA GLN A 45 24.85 1.18 -9.81
C GLN A 45 25.43 1.95 -11.01
N LYS A 46 26.58 1.53 -11.51
CA LYS A 46 27.17 2.15 -12.70
C LYS A 46 26.29 2.02 -13.95
N ALA A 47 25.63 0.87 -14.13
CA ALA A 47 24.65 0.69 -15.21
C ALA A 47 23.45 1.64 -15.05
N LEU A 48 22.91 1.76 -13.84
CA LEU A 48 21.80 2.68 -13.50
C LEU A 48 22.21 4.15 -13.74
N ASP A 49 23.40 4.55 -13.28
CA ASP A 49 23.91 5.91 -13.47
C ASP A 49 24.13 6.24 -14.96
N THR A 50 24.64 5.27 -15.72
CA THR A 50 24.83 5.40 -17.18
C THR A 50 23.47 5.53 -17.88
N CYS A 51 22.47 4.76 -17.46
CA CYS A 51 21.11 4.87 -17.98
C CYS A 51 20.56 6.29 -17.80
N VAL A 52 20.69 6.85 -16.60
CA VAL A 52 20.28 8.23 -16.30
C VAL A 52 21.06 9.25 -17.12
N ALA A 53 22.39 9.12 -17.22
CA ALA A 53 23.24 10.02 -18.00
C ALA A 53 22.86 10.02 -19.49
N ASN A 54 22.38 8.91 -20.01
CA ASN A 54 21.86 8.78 -21.37
C ASN A 54 20.43 9.31 -21.54
N GLY A 55 19.85 9.96 -20.52
CA GLY A 55 18.49 10.50 -20.55
C GLY A 55 17.39 9.45 -20.31
N GLY A 56 17.74 8.28 -19.75
CA GLY A 56 16.86 7.17 -19.45
C GLY A 56 16.97 6.00 -20.41
N GLY A 57 16.26 4.92 -20.09
CA GLY A 57 16.25 3.65 -20.81
C GLY A 57 16.05 2.47 -19.89
N SER A 58 16.53 1.29 -20.30
CA SER A 58 16.40 0.06 -19.52
C SER A 58 17.77 -0.44 -19.04
N VAL A 59 17.81 -0.93 -17.81
CA VAL A 59 18.94 -1.66 -17.22
C VAL A 59 18.47 -3.09 -16.98
N LEU A 60 19.15 -4.06 -17.58
CA LEU A 60 18.82 -5.47 -17.52
C LEU A 60 19.71 -6.19 -16.51
N VAL A 61 19.07 -6.93 -15.61
CA VAL A 61 19.70 -7.90 -14.70
C VAL A 61 19.24 -9.29 -15.13
N SER A 62 20.14 -10.10 -15.70
CA SER A 62 19.80 -11.38 -16.29
C SER A 62 20.78 -12.49 -15.97
N ASP A 63 20.28 -13.73 -15.96
CA ASP A 63 21.05 -14.97 -15.89
C ASP A 63 21.94 -15.13 -14.64
N GLY A 64 21.39 -14.88 -13.43
CA GLY A 64 22.20 -15.09 -12.24
C GLY A 64 21.53 -14.70 -10.91
N ILE A 65 22.34 -14.76 -9.86
CA ILE A 65 22.02 -14.30 -8.52
C ILE A 65 22.94 -13.13 -8.21
N PHE A 66 22.39 -11.91 -8.18
CA PHE A 66 23.17 -10.69 -8.01
C PHE A 66 23.08 -10.23 -6.56
N LEU A 67 24.18 -10.40 -5.80
CA LEU A 67 24.29 -9.91 -4.44
C LEU A 67 24.60 -8.41 -4.45
N THR A 68 23.79 -7.61 -3.78
CA THR A 68 23.95 -6.16 -3.79
C THR A 68 23.62 -5.49 -2.45
N GLY A 69 24.26 -4.37 -2.17
CA GLY A 69 23.81 -3.40 -1.19
C GLY A 69 22.75 -2.46 -1.78
N SER A 70 22.56 -1.33 -1.12
CA SER A 70 21.59 -0.31 -1.53
C SER A 70 21.90 0.26 -2.91
N LEU A 71 20.89 0.31 -3.77
CA LEU A 71 20.94 0.89 -5.13
C LEU A 71 20.00 2.09 -5.26
N VAL A 72 20.37 3.04 -6.09
CA VAL A 72 19.58 4.23 -6.40
C VAL A 72 19.16 4.22 -7.86
N ILE A 73 17.87 4.34 -8.11
CA ILE A 73 17.27 4.34 -9.44
C ILE A 73 16.86 5.78 -9.78
N GLY A 74 17.37 6.32 -10.88
CA GLY A 74 17.06 7.68 -11.30
C GLY A 74 15.83 7.78 -12.22
N ALA A 75 15.52 8.99 -12.65
CA ALA A 75 14.39 9.27 -13.51
C ALA A 75 14.50 8.58 -14.89
N ASN A 76 13.35 8.30 -15.49
CA ASN A 76 13.21 7.67 -16.81
C ASN A 76 13.95 6.32 -16.94
N THR A 77 14.11 5.59 -15.83
CA THR A 77 14.87 4.34 -15.78
C THR A 77 13.91 3.16 -15.53
N THR A 78 14.03 2.15 -16.36
CA THR A 78 13.45 0.82 -16.16
C THR A 78 14.53 -0.13 -15.66
N LEU A 79 14.36 -0.67 -14.44
CA LEU A 79 15.16 -1.80 -13.95
C LEU A 79 14.40 -3.08 -14.22
N GLU A 80 14.90 -3.90 -15.12
CA GLU A 80 14.32 -5.19 -15.48
C GLU A 80 15.10 -6.34 -14.84
N ILE A 81 14.39 -7.19 -14.09
CA ILE A 81 14.94 -8.40 -13.51
C ILE A 81 14.36 -9.58 -14.27
N ALA A 82 15.17 -10.20 -15.12
CA ALA A 82 14.73 -11.26 -16.01
C ALA A 82 14.22 -12.50 -15.26
N ALA A 83 13.41 -13.32 -15.92
CA ALA A 83 12.95 -14.59 -15.37
C ALA A 83 14.13 -15.47 -14.91
N LYS A 84 13.94 -16.20 -13.80
CA LYS A 84 14.96 -17.05 -13.15
C LYS A 84 16.20 -16.31 -12.62
N THR A 85 16.13 -14.97 -12.58
CA THR A 85 17.17 -14.09 -12.02
C THR A 85 16.73 -13.58 -10.66
N SER A 86 17.68 -13.39 -9.75
CA SER A 86 17.44 -12.84 -8.44
C SER A 86 18.38 -11.69 -8.13
N LEU A 87 17.82 -10.60 -7.64
CA LEU A 87 18.56 -9.53 -6.98
C LEU A 87 18.46 -9.75 -5.47
N VAL A 88 19.59 -9.95 -4.79
CA VAL A 88 19.65 -10.37 -3.39
C VAL A 88 20.36 -9.31 -2.57
N GLY A 89 19.70 -8.83 -1.52
CA GLY A 89 20.28 -7.85 -0.60
C GLY A 89 21.41 -8.44 0.24
N SER A 90 22.48 -7.67 0.44
CA SER A 90 23.58 -8.02 1.33
C SER A 90 23.11 -8.12 2.77
N ALA A 91 23.66 -9.06 3.51
CA ALA A 91 23.46 -9.18 4.96
C ALA A 91 24.35 -8.22 5.78
N ASP A 92 25.29 -7.55 5.13
CA ASP A 92 26.17 -6.59 5.75
C ASP A 92 25.53 -5.21 5.83
N ILE A 93 25.27 -4.71 7.02
CA ILE A 93 24.60 -3.42 7.21
C ILE A 93 25.40 -2.23 6.68
N ALA A 94 26.71 -2.38 6.55
CA ALA A 94 27.58 -1.33 5.99
C ALA A 94 27.27 -1.05 4.50
N ASP A 95 26.59 -1.97 3.81
CA ASP A 95 26.15 -1.79 2.44
C ASP A 95 24.88 -0.93 2.30
N TYR A 96 24.33 -0.45 3.42
CA TYR A 96 23.12 0.37 3.49
C TYR A 96 23.42 1.68 4.23
N PRO A 97 23.70 2.76 3.50
CA PRO A 97 24.03 4.06 4.12
C PRO A 97 22.94 4.54 5.06
N VAL A 98 23.32 5.13 6.19
CA VAL A 98 22.40 5.81 7.10
C VAL A 98 21.99 7.15 6.49
N ILE A 99 20.71 7.35 6.36
CA ILE A 99 20.09 8.56 5.82
C ILE A 99 18.90 8.98 6.67
N ASN A 100 18.29 10.12 6.37
CA ASN A 100 17.01 10.50 6.96
C ASN A 100 15.88 9.77 6.24
N VAL A 101 15.28 8.78 6.90
CA VAL A 101 14.17 7.96 6.36
C VAL A 101 12.84 8.39 6.98
N ARG A 102 11.73 8.16 6.26
CA ARG A 102 10.40 8.31 6.82
C ARG A 102 9.94 6.97 7.42
N TRP A 103 9.61 7.01 8.71
CA TRP A 103 9.19 5.81 9.41
C TRP A 103 8.05 6.11 10.39
N GLU A 104 6.98 5.33 10.31
CA GLU A 104 5.80 5.50 11.15
C GLU A 104 5.31 6.96 11.21
N GLY A 105 5.36 7.65 10.06
CA GLY A 105 4.86 9.01 9.91
C GLY A 105 5.83 10.13 10.31
N GLU A 106 7.07 9.81 10.68
CA GLU A 106 8.11 10.78 11.07
C GLU A 106 9.41 10.57 10.30
N PHE A 107 10.22 11.62 10.21
CA PHE A 107 11.58 11.53 9.68
C PHE A 107 12.59 11.29 10.81
N ARG A 108 13.44 10.30 10.60
CA ARG A 108 14.53 9.95 11.55
C ARG A 108 15.65 9.19 10.84
N GLU A 109 16.79 9.03 11.52
CA GLU A 109 17.87 8.20 10.99
C GLU A 109 17.45 6.75 10.81
N GLY A 110 17.83 6.21 9.66
CA GLY A 110 17.59 4.82 9.27
C GLY A 110 18.46 4.43 8.09
N HIS A 111 18.51 3.16 7.80
CA HIS A 111 19.28 2.67 6.66
C HIS A 111 18.46 2.80 5.38
N ARG A 112 19.12 3.26 4.31
CA ARG A 112 18.51 3.34 2.96
C ARG A 112 18.02 1.97 2.53
N ALA A 113 16.88 1.92 1.85
CA ALA A 113 16.32 0.70 1.26
C ALA A 113 17.31 -0.02 0.32
N LEU A 114 17.06 -1.29 0.04
CA LEU A 114 17.82 -2.01 -0.97
C LEU A 114 17.69 -1.34 -2.35
N LEU A 115 16.46 -1.01 -2.76
CA LEU A 115 16.20 -0.22 -3.96
C LEU A 115 15.52 1.09 -3.58
N THR A 116 16.08 2.21 -3.99
CA THR A 116 15.52 3.54 -3.70
C THR A 116 15.40 4.37 -4.97
N ALA A 117 14.26 5.01 -5.17
CA ALA A 117 14.13 6.11 -6.11
C ALA A 117 13.61 7.35 -5.38
N SER A 118 14.20 8.51 -5.61
CA SER A 118 13.84 9.73 -4.89
C SER A 118 13.66 10.91 -5.86
N ASN A 119 12.49 11.58 -5.78
CA ASN A 119 12.11 12.71 -6.61
C ASN A 119 12.30 12.44 -8.13
N ALA A 120 12.09 11.19 -8.53
CA ALA A 120 12.29 10.71 -9.88
C ALA A 120 10.96 10.50 -10.60
N ALA A 121 10.91 10.89 -11.89
CA ALA A 121 9.76 10.61 -12.73
C ALA A 121 10.00 9.37 -13.59
N ASN A 122 8.91 8.64 -13.91
CA ASN A 122 8.90 7.51 -14.84
C ASN A 122 9.91 6.42 -14.45
N VAL A 123 9.88 6.00 -13.19
CA VAL A 123 10.68 4.88 -12.69
C VAL A 123 9.87 3.61 -12.81
N THR A 124 10.45 2.59 -13.45
CA THR A 124 9.84 1.27 -13.56
C THR A 124 10.78 0.21 -12.98
N ILE A 125 10.25 -0.68 -12.14
CA ILE A 125 10.90 -1.95 -11.78
C ILE A 125 9.99 -3.05 -12.30
N THR A 126 10.51 -3.92 -13.16
CA THR A 126 9.72 -4.92 -13.85
C THR A 126 10.48 -6.24 -14.04
N GLY A 127 9.84 -7.19 -14.67
CA GLY A 127 10.41 -8.47 -15.06
C GLY A 127 9.87 -9.64 -14.22
N ALA A 128 10.09 -10.86 -14.69
CA ALA A 128 9.58 -12.07 -14.05
C ALA A 128 10.58 -12.69 -13.04
N GLY A 129 11.56 -11.92 -12.59
CA GLY A 129 12.57 -12.32 -11.61
C GLY A 129 12.14 -12.05 -10.18
N ALA A 130 13.11 -12.09 -9.26
CA ALA A 130 12.85 -11.91 -7.84
C ALA A 130 13.79 -10.89 -7.18
N ILE A 131 13.26 -10.18 -6.20
CA ILE A 131 14.00 -9.27 -5.32
C ILE A 131 13.91 -9.82 -3.91
N TYR A 132 15.04 -10.23 -3.37
CA TYR A 132 15.13 -10.79 -2.03
C TYR A 132 15.86 -9.83 -1.09
N GLY A 133 15.29 -9.62 0.09
CA GLY A 133 15.98 -8.91 1.16
C GLY A 133 17.11 -9.75 1.74
N ALA A 134 17.90 -9.13 2.61
CA ALA A 134 18.90 -9.82 3.41
C ALA A 134 18.24 -10.72 4.46
N PRO A 135 18.97 -11.67 5.01
CA PRO A 135 18.48 -12.50 6.10
C PRO A 135 17.90 -11.68 7.28
N PRO A 136 17.00 -12.26 8.08
CA PRO A 136 16.23 -11.58 9.13
C PRO A 136 17.03 -10.80 10.17
N VAL A 137 18.36 -10.93 10.19
CA VAL A 137 19.24 -10.19 11.12
C VAL A 137 19.07 -8.68 10.99
N LEU A 138 18.90 -8.16 9.77
CA LEU A 138 18.76 -6.72 9.52
C LEU A 138 17.40 -6.17 9.95
N SER A 139 16.36 -6.98 9.99
CA SER A 139 15.02 -6.59 10.45
C SER A 139 14.96 -6.30 11.96
N LYS A 140 15.96 -6.74 12.72
CA LYS A 140 16.03 -6.52 14.16
C LYS A 140 16.64 -5.18 14.56
N LEU A 141 17.24 -4.48 13.61
CA LEU A 141 17.85 -3.17 13.87
C LEU A 141 16.75 -2.13 14.17
N ARG A 142 16.96 -1.36 15.24
CA ARG A 142 15.98 -0.37 15.70
C ARG A 142 16.50 1.06 15.76
N ASN A 143 17.80 1.21 15.93
CA ASN A 143 18.44 2.54 16.03
C ASN A 143 19.90 2.48 15.56
N PRO A 144 20.24 2.97 14.37
CA PRO A 144 19.31 3.35 13.28
C PRO A 144 18.45 2.18 12.83
N ARG A 145 17.27 2.48 12.27
CA ARG A 145 16.37 1.43 11.81
C ARG A 145 16.93 0.70 10.58
N GLY A 146 16.67 -0.58 10.50
CA GLY A 146 17.05 -1.41 9.36
C GLY A 146 16.35 -0.97 8.06
N PRO A 147 16.90 -1.33 6.90
CA PRO A 147 16.37 -0.92 5.60
C PRO A 147 15.03 -1.59 5.28
N VAL A 148 14.19 -0.93 4.50
CA VAL A 148 13.07 -1.55 3.78
C VAL A 148 13.59 -2.16 2.48
N LEU A 149 12.77 -2.96 1.78
CA LEU A 149 13.23 -3.60 0.55
C LEU A 149 13.22 -2.61 -0.63
N ILE A 150 12.09 -1.99 -0.92
CA ILE A 150 11.94 -1.00 -2.01
C ILE A 150 11.32 0.26 -1.44
N GLU A 151 11.92 1.43 -1.69
CA GLU A 151 11.42 2.70 -1.22
C GLU A 151 11.34 3.72 -2.37
N LEU A 152 10.14 4.25 -2.62
CA LEU A 152 9.90 5.31 -3.59
C LEU A 152 9.50 6.59 -2.86
N ILE A 153 10.27 7.66 -3.09
CA ILE A 153 10.17 8.92 -2.36
C ILE A 153 9.85 10.05 -3.33
N GLY A 154 8.65 10.63 -3.24
CA GLY A 154 8.30 11.79 -4.08
C GLY A 154 8.34 11.52 -5.58
N CYS A 155 8.23 10.25 -5.99
CA CYS A 155 8.26 9.86 -7.40
C CYS A 155 6.93 10.17 -8.10
N THR A 156 7.00 10.37 -9.42
CA THR A 156 5.83 10.58 -10.27
C THR A 156 5.80 9.53 -11.38
N ASN A 157 4.63 8.94 -11.66
CA ASN A 157 4.43 7.90 -12.67
C ASN A 157 5.36 6.70 -12.44
N ALA A 158 5.48 6.22 -11.21
CA ALA A 158 6.29 5.05 -10.90
C ALA A 158 5.47 3.75 -11.06
N VAL A 159 6.11 2.72 -11.62
CA VAL A 159 5.49 1.41 -11.86
C VAL A 159 6.35 0.30 -11.28
N LEU A 160 5.74 -0.56 -10.49
CA LEU A 160 6.33 -1.80 -9.98
C LEU A 160 5.50 -2.98 -10.48
N GLU A 161 6.09 -3.89 -11.29
CA GLU A 161 5.26 -4.92 -11.91
C GLU A 161 5.95 -6.27 -12.17
N ASN A 162 5.16 -7.33 -12.01
CA ASN A 162 5.44 -8.70 -12.48
C ASN A 162 6.59 -9.45 -11.78
N PHE A 163 7.19 -8.90 -10.74
CA PHE A 163 8.25 -9.58 -9.98
C PHE A 163 7.77 -10.13 -8.64
N THR A 164 8.62 -10.97 -8.05
CA THR A 164 8.41 -11.52 -6.71
C THR A 164 9.31 -10.81 -5.69
N THR A 165 8.76 -10.51 -4.49
CA THR A 165 9.59 -10.09 -3.35
C THR A 165 9.49 -11.11 -2.22
N GLN A 166 10.61 -11.35 -1.54
CA GLN A 166 10.68 -12.23 -0.36
C GLN A 166 11.86 -11.84 0.53
N TYR A 167 11.85 -12.31 1.77
CA TYR A 167 12.90 -12.05 2.76
C TYR A 167 13.16 -10.56 2.99
N GLN A 168 12.07 -9.79 3.13
CA GLN A 168 12.15 -8.37 3.46
C GLN A 168 12.92 -8.16 4.77
N GLN A 169 13.52 -6.99 4.90
CA GLN A 169 14.25 -6.62 6.11
C GLN A 169 13.34 -5.93 7.13
N LEU A 170 12.37 -5.15 6.63
CA LEU A 170 11.26 -4.54 7.33
C LEU A 170 10.03 -4.57 6.42
N TRP A 171 9.39 -3.44 6.11
CA TRP A 171 8.36 -3.35 5.08
C TRP A 171 8.91 -3.78 3.72
N SER A 172 8.11 -4.44 2.90
CA SER A 172 8.54 -4.84 1.57
C SER A 172 8.62 -3.63 0.62
N LEU A 173 7.52 -2.92 0.47
CA LEU A 173 7.43 -1.71 -0.35
C LEU A 173 6.98 -0.53 0.50
N HIS A 174 7.73 0.57 0.49
CA HIS A 174 7.35 1.83 1.11
C HIS A 174 7.30 2.93 0.06
N ILE A 175 6.09 3.45 -0.17
CA ILE A 175 5.80 4.47 -1.17
C ILE A 175 5.33 5.71 -0.46
N PHE A 176 6.10 6.81 -0.50
CA PHE A 176 5.65 8.03 0.16
C PHE A 176 5.87 9.29 -0.67
N PHE A 177 4.93 10.21 -0.55
CA PHE A 177 4.85 11.46 -1.31
C PHE A 177 4.80 11.27 -2.84
N CYS A 178 4.47 10.08 -3.32
CA CYS A 178 4.41 9.78 -4.74
C CYS A 178 3.08 10.21 -5.37
N LYS A 179 3.12 10.44 -6.70
CA LYS A 179 1.93 10.67 -7.54
C LYS A 179 1.89 9.68 -8.69
N ASN A 180 0.68 9.17 -8.98
CA ASN A 180 0.45 8.21 -10.07
C ASN A 180 1.34 6.97 -9.93
N PHE A 181 1.25 6.28 -8.80
CA PHE A 181 1.95 5.03 -8.55
C PHE A 181 1.11 3.83 -8.96
N THR A 182 1.74 2.85 -9.60
CA THR A 182 1.10 1.56 -9.93
C THR A 182 1.94 0.38 -9.44
N ALA A 183 1.30 -0.52 -8.70
CA ALA A 183 1.80 -1.87 -8.42
C ALA A 183 0.91 -2.88 -9.14
N ARG A 184 1.47 -3.73 -10.00
CA ARG A 184 0.70 -4.68 -10.81
C ARG A 184 1.35 -6.04 -10.91
N GLY A 185 0.57 -7.11 -10.74
CA GLY A 185 1.06 -8.48 -10.93
C GLY A 185 2.19 -8.88 -9.98
N LEU A 186 2.32 -8.22 -8.83
CA LEU A 186 3.36 -8.51 -7.85
C LEU A 186 3.01 -9.74 -7.02
N THR A 187 4.02 -10.55 -6.70
CA THR A 187 3.95 -11.58 -5.68
C THR A 187 4.79 -11.16 -4.48
N ILE A 188 4.14 -10.79 -3.37
CA ILE A 188 4.82 -10.30 -2.17
C ILE A 188 4.70 -11.35 -1.06
N ARG A 189 5.83 -11.76 -0.47
CA ARG A 189 5.90 -12.73 0.62
C ARG A 189 6.77 -12.17 1.74
N THR A 190 6.15 -11.91 2.90
CA THR A 190 6.84 -11.41 4.09
C THR A 190 6.51 -12.25 5.32
N VAL A 191 7.27 -12.08 6.38
CA VAL A 191 7.05 -12.76 7.66
C VAL A 191 7.33 -11.84 8.84
N GLY A 192 6.70 -12.12 9.98
CA GLY A 192 6.96 -11.43 11.25
C GLY A 192 6.30 -10.07 11.37
N ALA A 193 6.42 -9.48 12.54
CA ALA A 193 5.96 -8.13 12.83
C ALA A 193 6.78 -7.11 12.01
N ASN A 194 6.13 -6.06 11.54
CA ASN A 194 6.68 -5.10 10.57
C ASN A 194 7.09 -5.74 9.22
N GLY A 195 6.56 -6.93 8.93
CA GLY A 195 6.63 -7.53 7.61
C GLY A 195 5.43 -7.13 6.77
N ASP A 196 5.21 -5.81 6.61
CA ASP A 196 4.15 -5.26 5.78
C ASP A 196 4.44 -5.50 4.29
N GLY A 197 3.41 -5.58 3.48
CA GLY A 197 3.55 -5.76 2.03
C GLY A 197 3.78 -4.44 1.32
N ILE A 198 2.75 -3.59 1.24
CA ILE A 198 2.83 -2.29 0.59
C ILE A 198 2.34 -1.21 1.57
N ASP A 199 3.25 -0.36 1.99
CA ASP A 199 2.96 0.84 2.77
C ASP A 199 2.86 2.05 1.85
N VAL A 200 1.70 2.68 1.82
CA VAL A 200 1.42 3.89 1.05
C VAL A 200 1.22 5.05 2.01
N ASP A 201 2.12 6.04 1.99
CA ASP A 201 2.10 7.18 2.91
C ASP A 201 2.04 8.50 2.14
N SER A 202 0.96 9.26 2.33
CA SER A 202 0.83 10.62 1.77
C SER A 202 0.97 10.67 0.23
N CYS A 203 0.36 9.74 -0.47
CA CYS A 203 0.41 9.59 -1.93
C CYS A 203 -0.93 9.95 -2.59
N ASP A 204 -0.87 10.40 -3.84
CA ASP A 204 -2.04 10.73 -4.65
C ASP A 204 -2.04 9.94 -5.97
N GLY A 205 -3.15 9.24 -6.26
CA GLY A 205 -3.29 8.42 -7.47
C GLY A 205 -2.50 7.11 -7.36
N VAL A 206 -3.00 6.17 -6.56
CA VAL A 206 -2.36 4.87 -6.32
C VAL A 206 -3.22 3.76 -6.90
N THR A 207 -2.65 2.89 -7.73
CA THR A 207 -3.30 1.67 -8.23
C THR A 207 -2.50 0.45 -7.80
N ILE A 208 -3.16 -0.49 -7.14
CA ILE A 208 -2.61 -1.80 -6.78
C ILE A 208 -3.54 -2.85 -7.37
N GLU A 209 -3.04 -3.62 -8.34
CA GLU A 209 -3.89 -4.53 -9.10
C GLU A 209 -3.23 -5.87 -9.43
N HIS A 210 -4.03 -6.93 -9.49
CA HIS A 210 -3.59 -8.28 -9.84
C HIS A 210 -2.42 -8.80 -9.00
N CYS A 211 -2.31 -8.33 -7.74
CA CYS A 211 -1.24 -8.71 -6.81
C CYS A 211 -1.65 -9.86 -5.90
N ASP A 212 -0.70 -10.73 -5.58
CA ASP A 212 -0.80 -11.77 -4.56
C ASP A 212 0.13 -11.43 -3.39
N ILE A 213 -0.44 -10.89 -2.31
CA ILE A 213 0.28 -10.35 -1.17
C ILE A 213 -0.03 -11.22 0.06
N ASN A 214 1.00 -11.87 0.60
CA ASN A 214 0.91 -12.70 1.80
C ASN A 214 2.01 -12.28 2.79
N THR A 215 1.59 -11.71 3.91
CA THR A 215 2.47 -10.96 4.80
C THR A 215 2.45 -11.44 6.24
N GLY A 216 3.50 -11.03 6.97
CA GLY A 216 3.53 -11.13 8.43
C GLY A 216 2.63 -10.08 9.08
N ASP A 217 2.81 -8.81 8.69
CA ASP A 217 2.03 -7.65 9.17
C ASP A 217 0.94 -7.26 8.15
N ASP A 218 0.52 -6.00 8.08
CA ASP A 218 -0.52 -5.54 7.14
C ASP A 218 -0.13 -5.87 5.68
N ALA A 219 -1.06 -6.46 4.88
CA ALA A 219 -0.74 -6.73 3.48
C ALA A 219 -0.65 -5.43 2.67
N ILE A 220 -1.59 -4.53 2.88
CA ILE A 220 -1.53 -3.15 2.41
C ILE A 220 -1.83 -2.24 3.59
N SER A 221 -1.01 -1.21 3.79
CA SER A 221 -1.20 -0.22 4.83
C SER A 221 -1.25 1.18 4.24
N LEU A 222 -2.36 1.90 4.46
CA LEU A 222 -2.53 3.27 4.01
C LEU A 222 -2.24 4.21 5.18
N LYS A 223 -1.32 5.14 4.97
CA LYS A 223 -0.80 6.07 5.99
C LYS A 223 -0.73 7.49 5.43
N SER A 224 -0.68 8.49 6.30
CA SER A 224 -0.49 9.91 5.91
C SER A 224 0.16 10.71 7.05
N GLY A 225 1.17 10.09 7.68
CA GLY A 225 1.90 10.72 8.77
C GLY A 225 1.11 10.88 10.06
N ARG A 226 1.73 11.49 11.06
CA ARG A 226 1.12 11.65 12.38
C ARG A 226 1.27 13.05 12.96
N GLY A 227 0.29 13.42 13.81
CA GLY A 227 0.31 14.63 14.58
C GLY A 227 0.17 15.91 13.76
N LEU A 228 0.45 17.03 14.41
CA LEU A 228 0.33 18.37 13.84
C LEU A 228 1.24 18.57 12.61
N ALA A 229 2.42 17.96 12.60
CA ALA A 229 3.35 18.07 11.47
C ALA A 229 2.73 17.50 10.18
N ALA A 230 2.05 16.34 10.26
CA ALA A 230 1.37 15.77 9.11
C ALA A 230 0.14 16.57 8.67
N GLN A 231 -0.61 17.16 9.61
CA GLN A 231 -1.71 18.06 9.28
C GLN A 231 -1.23 19.31 8.57
N ASN A 232 -0.16 19.95 9.05
CA ASN A 232 0.44 21.13 8.43
C ASN A 232 1.00 20.85 7.04
N LEU A 233 1.51 19.61 6.82
CA LEU A 233 1.99 19.17 5.51
C LEU A 233 0.83 19.06 4.50
N ALA A 234 -0.40 18.80 4.97
CA ALA A 234 -1.63 18.71 4.19
C ALA A 234 -1.52 17.76 2.96
N ARG A 235 -0.86 16.62 3.15
CA ARG A 235 -0.72 15.57 2.11
C ARG A 235 -1.44 14.30 2.54
N PRO A 236 -2.69 14.13 2.15
CA PRO A 236 -3.42 12.88 2.39
C PRO A 236 -2.87 11.73 1.52
N THR A 237 -3.21 10.52 1.90
CA THR A 237 -3.23 9.40 0.97
C THR A 237 -4.59 9.37 0.31
N GLU A 238 -4.64 9.58 -1.00
CA GLU A 238 -5.91 9.75 -1.72
C GLU A 238 -5.92 9.15 -3.12
N ASN A 239 -7.13 8.95 -3.67
CA ASN A 239 -7.34 8.38 -4.99
C ASN A 239 -6.67 7.01 -5.13
N VAL A 240 -6.96 6.10 -4.17
CA VAL A 240 -6.39 4.75 -4.08
C VAL A 240 -7.36 3.74 -4.65
N ILE A 241 -6.91 2.92 -5.59
CA ILE A 241 -7.65 1.79 -6.15
C ILE A 241 -6.87 0.51 -5.88
N ILE A 242 -7.48 -0.43 -5.18
CA ILE A 242 -6.96 -1.78 -4.94
C ILE A 242 -7.95 -2.74 -5.59
N ARG A 243 -7.52 -3.49 -6.60
CA ARG A 243 -8.44 -4.37 -7.33
C ARG A 243 -7.83 -5.68 -7.79
N ASP A 244 -8.69 -6.70 -7.90
CA ASP A 244 -8.32 -8.01 -8.44
C ASP A 244 -7.13 -8.65 -7.70
N CYS A 245 -7.02 -8.41 -6.38
CA CYS A 245 -5.92 -8.82 -5.54
C CYS A 245 -6.31 -9.96 -4.58
N ARG A 246 -5.31 -10.74 -4.18
CA ARG A 246 -5.37 -11.65 -3.03
C ARG A 246 -4.51 -11.08 -1.91
N LEU A 247 -5.13 -10.73 -0.80
CA LEU A 247 -4.47 -10.08 0.33
C LEU A 247 -4.59 -10.95 1.58
N HIS A 248 -3.47 -11.31 2.17
CA HIS A 248 -3.41 -12.08 3.40
C HIS A 248 -2.41 -11.49 4.39
N SER A 249 -2.82 -11.39 5.66
CA SER A 249 -1.93 -11.08 6.78
C SER A 249 -1.99 -12.17 7.83
N SER A 250 -0.84 -12.67 8.25
CA SER A 250 -0.73 -13.73 9.26
C SER A 250 -0.68 -13.21 10.70
N ILE A 251 -0.59 -11.87 10.92
CA ILE A 251 -0.56 -11.26 12.25
C ILE A 251 -1.64 -10.18 12.41
N TYR A 252 -1.84 -9.27 11.44
CA TYR A 252 -2.72 -8.11 11.57
C TYR A 252 -3.85 -8.06 10.53
N ALA A 253 -3.80 -7.14 9.58
CA ALA A 253 -4.90 -6.88 8.64
C ALA A 253 -4.50 -7.09 7.18
N ALA A 254 -5.46 -7.52 6.33
CA ALA A 254 -5.25 -7.53 4.90
C ALA A 254 -5.20 -6.10 4.34
N LEU A 255 -6.06 -5.20 4.83
CA LEU A 255 -6.01 -3.76 4.56
C LEU A 255 -6.05 -2.99 5.87
N GLY A 256 -4.97 -2.30 6.21
CA GLY A 256 -4.87 -1.38 7.32
C GLY A 256 -5.02 0.09 6.87
N LEU A 257 -5.91 0.84 7.52
CA LEU A 257 -6.05 2.28 7.36
C LEU A 257 -5.60 2.96 8.66
N GLY A 258 -4.43 3.56 8.65
CA GLY A 258 -3.78 4.13 9.85
C GLY A 258 -2.75 3.16 10.46
N THR A 259 -2.30 3.39 11.69
CA THR A 259 -2.66 4.44 12.66
C THR A 259 -2.08 5.83 12.33
N GLU A 260 -1.09 5.92 11.47
CA GLU A 260 -0.48 7.16 11.00
C GLU A 260 -1.37 7.78 9.90
N MET A 261 -2.40 8.54 10.30
CA MET A 261 -3.41 9.04 9.36
C MET A 261 -3.75 10.54 9.57
N SER A 262 -2.87 11.27 10.26
CA SER A 262 -3.14 12.67 10.62
C SER A 262 -3.23 13.62 9.42
N GLY A 263 -2.58 13.29 8.30
CA GLY A 263 -2.72 14.04 7.03
C GLY A 263 -3.99 13.71 6.24
N GLY A 264 -4.72 12.66 6.65
CA GLY A 264 -5.97 12.20 6.01
C GLY A 264 -5.78 11.01 5.07
N ILE A 265 -6.82 10.18 4.98
CA ILE A 265 -6.96 9.08 4.02
C ILE A 265 -8.33 9.23 3.37
N ARG A 266 -8.40 9.31 2.04
CA ARG A 266 -9.69 9.46 1.36
C ARG A 266 -9.72 8.89 -0.04
N LYS A 267 -10.96 8.67 -0.55
CA LYS A 267 -11.21 8.16 -1.90
C LYS A 267 -10.49 6.84 -2.15
N VAL A 268 -10.75 5.87 -1.27
CA VAL A 268 -10.19 4.52 -1.33
C VAL A 268 -11.23 3.54 -1.86
N LYS A 269 -10.87 2.80 -2.89
CA LYS A 269 -11.70 1.72 -3.45
C LYS A 269 -10.99 0.38 -3.36
N LEU A 270 -11.69 -0.62 -2.80
CA LEU A 270 -11.28 -2.02 -2.80
C LEU A 270 -12.26 -2.83 -3.64
N GLU A 271 -11.83 -3.41 -4.75
CA GLU A 271 -12.72 -4.03 -5.73
C GLU A 271 -12.27 -5.46 -6.09
N ASN A 272 -13.20 -6.42 -6.17
CA ASN A 272 -12.96 -7.78 -6.65
C ASN A 272 -11.81 -8.50 -5.92
N CYS A 273 -11.65 -8.30 -4.64
CA CYS A 273 -10.53 -8.85 -3.88
C CYS A 273 -10.93 -10.04 -3.01
N VAL A 274 -9.98 -10.96 -2.83
CA VAL A 274 -10.04 -12.01 -1.81
C VAL A 274 -9.13 -11.60 -0.66
N ILE A 275 -9.69 -11.42 0.53
CA ILE A 275 -8.98 -10.85 1.67
C ILE A 275 -9.08 -11.74 2.92
N SER A 276 -8.00 -11.82 3.67
CA SER A 276 -7.97 -12.49 4.98
C SER A 276 -6.92 -11.85 5.89
N GLY A 277 -7.23 -11.72 7.17
CA GLY A 277 -6.32 -11.16 8.15
C GLY A 277 -6.42 -11.88 9.49
N LYS A 278 -5.31 -12.06 10.18
CA LYS A 278 -5.27 -12.76 11.47
C LYS A 278 -6.04 -12.04 12.58
N GLN A 279 -6.15 -10.71 12.49
CA GLN A 279 -6.98 -9.91 13.39
C GLN A 279 -8.21 -9.36 12.66
N ASN A 280 -8.01 -8.70 11.54
CA ASN A 280 -9.06 -8.10 10.75
C ASN A 280 -8.80 -8.31 9.26
N ALA A 281 -9.84 -8.47 8.46
CA ALA A 281 -9.70 -8.36 7.02
C ALA A 281 -9.46 -6.90 6.61
N ILE A 282 -10.24 -5.97 7.19
CA ILE A 282 -10.05 -4.52 7.03
C ILE A 282 -9.98 -3.90 8.43
N PHE A 283 -8.99 -3.05 8.67
CA PHE A 283 -8.82 -2.40 9.96
C PHE A 283 -8.73 -0.87 9.82
N ILE A 284 -9.76 -0.18 10.29
CA ILE A 284 -9.83 1.28 10.41
C ILE A 284 -9.31 1.64 11.79
N LYS A 285 -8.09 2.16 11.86
CA LYS A 285 -7.38 2.33 13.13
C LYS A 285 -6.75 3.70 13.28
N SER A 286 -6.80 4.23 14.50
CA SER A 286 -6.13 5.47 14.87
C SER A 286 -5.71 5.41 16.35
N ARG A 287 -5.17 6.50 16.84
CA ARG A 287 -4.80 6.69 18.24
C ARG A 287 -5.33 8.02 18.75
N ASP A 288 -5.54 8.14 20.05
CA ASP A 288 -5.85 9.41 20.68
C ASP A 288 -4.75 10.44 20.37
N GLY A 289 -5.14 11.65 20.03
CA GLY A 289 -4.23 12.73 19.64
C GLY A 289 -3.81 12.77 18.18
N ARG A 290 -4.19 11.79 17.32
CA ARG A 290 -3.83 11.79 15.90
C ARG A 290 -4.59 12.81 15.07
N GLY A 291 -5.85 13.10 15.40
CA GLY A 291 -6.71 13.97 14.58
C GLY A 291 -6.88 13.42 13.16
N GLY A 292 -6.94 14.29 12.18
CA GLY A 292 -7.05 13.94 10.78
C GLY A 292 -8.41 13.37 10.37
N TYR A 293 -8.43 12.64 9.26
CA TYR A 293 -9.69 12.07 8.73
C TYR A 293 -9.48 10.80 7.92
N MET A 294 -10.54 9.98 7.87
CA MET A 294 -10.69 8.83 6.96
C MET A 294 -12.07 8.93 6.33
N GLU A 295 -12.14 9.15 5.02
CA GLU A 295 -13.41 9.40 4.32
C GLU A 295 -13.45 8.82 2.91
N ASP A 296 -14.66 8.57 2.40
CA ASP A 296 -14.90 8.05 1.05
C ASP A 296 -14.17 6.71 0.84
N ILE A 297 -14.39 5.76 1.74
CA ILE A 297 -13.77 4.43 1.69
C ILE A 297 -14.83 3.41 1.29
N SER A 298 -14.58 2.69 0.21
CA SER A 298 -15.54 1.72 -0.32
C SER A 298 -14.91 0.37 -0.65
N GLY A 299 -15.69 -0.68 -0.44
CA GLY A 299 -15.37 -2.03 -0.90
C GLY A 299 -16.52 -2.65 -1.66
N VAL A 300 -16.24 -3.28 -2.80
CA VAL A 300 -17.26 -3.94 -3.60
C VAL A 300 -16.77 -5.28 -4.17
N ASN A 301 -17.66 -6.28 -4.24
CA ASN A 301 -17.36 -7.62 -4.73
C ASN A 301 -16.20 -8.28 -3.99
N LEU A 302 -16.27 -8.32 -2.66
CA LEU A 302 -15.22 -8.89 -1.83
C LEU A 302 -15.55 -10.31 -1.40
N THR A 303 -14.52 -11.13 -1.26
CA THR A 303 -14.58 -12.41 -0.55
C THR A 303 -13.66 -12.34 0.66
N VAL A 304 -14.26 -12.47 1.85
CA VAL A 304 -13.52 -12.45 3.13
C VAL A 304 -13.41 -13.87 3.65
N LEU A 305 -12.18 -14.32 3.86
CA LEU A 305 -11.90 -15.70 4.26
C LEU A 305 -11.19 -15.74 5.62
N LYS A 306 -11.65 -16.60 6.53
CA LYS A 306 -10.93 -17.00 7.75
C LYS A 306 -10.35 -15.82 8.55
N SER A 307 -11.14 -14.76 8.72
CA SER A 307 -10.73 -13.58 9.49
C SER A 307 -11.54 -13.50 10.78
N PRO A 308 -10.94 -13.24 11.95
CA PRO A 308 -11.70 -12.98 13.16
C PRO A 308 -12.70 -11.83 12.99
N THR A 309 -12.32 -10.79 12.26
CA THR A 309 -13.22 -9.66 12.01
C THR A 309 -13.15 -9.24 10.53
N PHE A 310 -14.31 -9.06 9.90
CA PHE A 310 -14.34 -8.47 8.55
C PHE A 310 -13.94 -6.99 8.62
N ILE A 311 -14.63 -6.17 9.41
CA ILE A 311 -14.31 -4.76 9.59
C ILE A 311 -14.04 -4.48 11.06
N GLY A 312 -12.79 -4.29 11.42
CA GLY A 312 -12.39 -3.81 12.74
C GLY A 312 -12.27 -2.27 12.74
N ILE A 313 -12.75 -1.63 13.81
CA ILE A 313 -12.63 -0.19 14.00
C ILE A 313 -12.10 0.06 15.41
N ASP A 314 -10.96 0.79 15.53
CA ASP A 314 -10.37 1.19 16.80
C ASP A 314 -9.71 2.58 16.66
N LEU A 315 -10.42 3.63 17.05
CA LEU A 315 -10.01 5.00 16.75
C LEU A 315 -9.16 5.67 17.83
N LEU A 316 -9.20 5.16 19.06
CA LEU A 316 -8.49 5.76 20.20
C LEU A 316 -7.60 4.72 20.89
N SER A 317 -6.99 3.82 20.12
CA SER A 317 -6.12 2.80 20.69
C SER A 317 -4.91 3.44 21.39
N LYS A 318 -4.50 2.86 22.50
CA LYS A 318 -3.27 3.23 23.20
C LYS A 318 -2.08 2.51 22.55
N GLY A 319 -0.92 3.14 22.52
CA GLY A 319 0.28 2.53 21.97
C GLY A 319 1.54 3.18 22.49
N ILE A 320 2.68 2.55 22.17
CA ILE A 320 4.01 2.97 22.60
C ILE A 320 4.58 4.16 21.84
N GLN A 321 3.99 4.51 20.69
CA GLN A 321 4.43 5.66 19.90
C GLN A 321 4.07 6.93 20.67
N ALA A 322 5.05 7.80 20.85
CA ALA A 322 4.81 9.10 21.43
C ALA A 322 3.68 9.80 20.70
N SER A 323 2.77 10.40 21.41
CA SER A 323 1.71 11.18 20.82
C SER A 323 2.29 12.51 20.36
N ASP A 324 2.04 12.88 19.11
CA ASP A 324 2.19 14.24 18.61
C ASP A 324 0.80 14.87 18.56
N PRO A 325 0.23 15.28 19.71
CA PRO A 325 -1.18 15.58 19.79
C PRO A 325 -1.52 16.77 18.89
N VAL A 326 -2.57 16.57 18.12
CA VAL A 326 -3.24 17.68 17.45
C VAL A 326 -4.01 18.45 18.52
N PRO A 327 -3.83 19.78 18.61
CA PRO A 327 -4.54 20.57 19.59
C PRO A 327 -6.05 20.66 19.28
N GLY A 328 -6.84 20.87 20.31
CA GLY A 328 -8.30 20.99 20.25
C GLY A 328 -9.03 19.86 20.96
N ASP A 329 -10.24 20.12 21.43
CA ASP A 329 -11.00 19.17 22.26
C ASP A 329 -11.53 17.99 21.46
N THR A 330 -11.93 18.21 20.21
CA THR A 330 -12.43 17.16 19.31
C THR A 330 -11.50 16.93 18.11
N GLU A 331 -10.68 17.90 17.74
CA GLU A 331 -9.74 17.83 16.60
C GLU A 331 -8.65 16.78 16.80
N LYS A 332 -8.33 16.46 18.04
CA LYS A 332 -7.40 15.36 18.41
C LYS A 332 -7.92 13.97 18.02
N TRP A 333 -9.21 13.83 17.75
CA TRP A 333 -9.80 12.56 17.30
C TRP A 333 -10.00 12.55 15.79
N PRO A 334 -9.87 11.41 15.13
CA PRO A 334 -10.07 11.33 13.68
C PRO A 334 -11.55 11.56 13.32
N ARG A 335 -11.80 12.26 12.22
CA ARG A 335 -13.11 12.27 11.57
C ARG A 335 -13.18 11.06 10.65
N VAL A 336 -14.21 10.25 10.80
CA VAL A 336 -14.45 9.08 9.95
C VAL A 336 -15.84 9.18 9.35
N GLN A 337 -15.95 9.15 8.03
CA GLN A 337 -17.24 9.30 7.34
C GLN A 337 -17.26 8.63 5.97
N ASN A 338 -18.48 8.34 5.48
CA ASN A 338 -18.74 7.78 4.15
C ASN A 338 -17.95 6.48 3.93
N ILE A 339 -18.25 5.47 4.73
CA ILE A 339 -17.65 4.13 4.68
C ILE A 339 -18.70 3.16 4.14
N SER A 340 -18.43 2.48 3.03
CA SER A 340 -19.42 1.61 2.40
C SER A 340 -18.83 0.29 1.90
N PHE A 341 -19.55 -0.82 2.18
CA PHE A 341 -19.19 -2.12 1.62
C PHE A 341 -20.42 -2.77 1.01
N LYS A 342 -20.28 -3.26 -0.21
CA LYS A 342 -21.36 -3.85 -0.97
C LYS A 342 -20.95 -5.14 -1.67
N ASN A 343 -21.90 -6.10 -1.74
CA ASN A 343 -21.70 -7.41 -2.35
C ASN A 343 -20.48 -8.13 -1.79
N VAL A 344 -20.55 -8.48 -0.51
CA VAL A 344 -19.45 -9.14 0.20
C VAL A 344 -19.87 -10.54 0.64
N ARG A 345 -19.07 -11.53 0.26
CA ARG A 345 -19.20 -12.90 0.77
C ARG A 345 -18.21 -13.14 1.89
N VAL A 346 -18.69 -13.56 3.04
CA VAL A 346 -17.86 -13.91 4.20
C VAL A 346 -17.90 -15.43 4.45
N GLN A 347 -16.74 -16.00 4.75
CA GLN A 347 -16.61 -17.42 5.06
C GLN A 347 -15.64 -17.59 6.24
N ASP A 348 -16.08 -18.30 7.28
CA ASP A 348 -15.31 -18.55 8.51
C ASP A 348 -14.84 -17.23 9.17
N VAL A 349 -15.75 -16.25 9.27
CA VAL A 349 -15.53 -14.96 9.92
C VAL A 349 -16.16 -15.01 11.31
N THR A 350 -15.41 -14.55 12.34
CA THR A 350 -15.98 -14.54 13.70
C THR A 350 -16.94 -13.36 13.87
N ALA A 351 -16.56 -12.12 13.53
CA ALA A 351 -17.41 -10.95 13.62
C ALA A 351 -17.49 -10.20 12.28
N LEU A 352 -18.67 -9.74 11.88
CA LEU A 352 -18.81 -8.91 10.69
C LEU A 352 -18.24 -7.51 10.91
N VAL A 353 -18.64 -6.86 12.00
CA VAL A 353 -18.11 -5.55 12.39
C VAL A 353 -17.84 -5.56 13.89
N ALA A 354 -16.66 -5.08 14.27
CA ALA A 354 -16.31 -4.86 15.66
C ALA A 354 -15.77 -3.44 15.83
N GLY A 355 -16.60 -2.53 16.32
CA GLY A 355 -16.24 -1.16 16.64
C GLY A 355 -15.93 -0.97 18.11
N LYS A 356 -14.79 -0.33 18.42
CA LYS A 356 -14.43 0.04 19.80
C LYS A 356 -13.68 1.37 19.80
N ASN A 357 -13.65 2.02 20.98
CA ASN A 357 -12.93 3.27 21.18
C ASN A 357 -13.33 4.36 20.16
N ILE A 358 -14.59 4.42 19.78
CA ILE A 358 -15.14 5.46 18.92
C ILE A 358 -15.66 6.58 19.85
N PRO A 359 -15.17 7.82 19.76
CA PRO A 359 -15.57 8.89 20.67
C PRO A 359 -17.01 9.31 20.40
N ALA A 360 -17.86 9.36 21.44
CA ALA A 360 -19.25 9.79 21.31
C ALA A 360 -19.40 11.23 20.83
N ALA A 361 -18.45 12.10 21.17
CA ALA A 361 -18.44 13.51 20.73
C ALA A 361 -17.98 13.68 19.26
N ARG A 362 -17.45 12.63 18.62
CA ARG A 362 -17.08 12.62 17.20
C ARG A 362 -17.43 11.27 16.58
N PRO A 363 -18.72 10.99 16.40
CA PRO A 363 -19.20 9.71 15.89
C PRO A 363 -18.75 9.49 14.45
N ILE A 364 -18.74 8.23 14.03
CA ILE A 364 -18.61 7.88 12.61
C ILE A 364 -19.91 8.26 11.91
N ASP A 365 -19.80 8.91 10.75
CA ASP A 365 -20.95 9.33 9.97
C ASP A 365 -21.03 8.59 8.62
N ASP A 366 -22.24 8.20 8.20
CA ASP A 366 -22.52 7.49 6.95
C ASP A 366 -21.72 6.19 6.79
N PHE A 367 -22.09 5.19 7.57
CA PHE A 367 -21.57 3.81 7.46
C PHE A 367 -22.60 2.90 6.83
N SER A 368 -22.24 2.16 5.78
CA SER A 368 -23.19 1.27 5.11
C SER A 368 -22.65 -0.12 4.79
N LEU A 369 -23.50 -1.13 4.99
CA LEU A 369 -23.30 -2.50 4.51
C LEU A 369 -24.50 -2.91 3.67
N THR A 370 -24.23 -3.36 2.44
CA THR A 370 -25.28 -3.79 1.51
C THR A 370 -24.91 -5.14 0.89
N ASP A 371 -25.85 -6.08 0.87
CA ASP A 371 -25.69 -7.40 0.24
C ASP A 371 -24.50 -8.18 0.83
N ILE A 372 -24.52 -8.43 2.13
CA ILE A 372 -23.52 -9.25 2.86
C ILE A 372 -24.05 -10.65 3.05
N SER A 373 -23.32 -11.67 2.60
CA SER A 373 -23.76 -13.07 2.67
C SER A 373 -22.67 -14.01 3.20
N GLY A 374 -23.08 -15.16 3.72
CA GLY A 374 -22.16 -16.22 4.15
C GLY A 374 -22.33 -16.62 5.61
N THR A 375 -21.23 -16.85 6.32
CA THR A 375 -21.24 -17.37 7.71
C THR A 375 -20.43 -16.50 8.65
N CYS A 376 -20.95 -16.26 9.86
CA CYS A 376 -20.23 -15.59 10.95
C CYS A 376 -20.68 -16.15 12.29
N VAL A 377 -19.89 -15.95 13.33
CA VAL A 377 -20.24 -16.34 14.73
C VAL A 377 -20.89 -15.16 15.45
N HIS A 378 -20.32 -13.98 15.30
CA HIS A 378 -20.86 -12.73 15.82
C HIS A 378 -21.25 -11.82 14.67
N GLY A 379 -22.34 -11.10 14.83
CA GLY A 379 -22.84 -10.23 13.80
C GLY A 379 -22.12 -8.88 13.72
N ILE A 380 -22.89 -7.83 13.80
CA ILE A 380 -22.49 -6.45 13.62
C ILE A 380 -22.60 -5.72 14.95
N ALA A 381 -21.48 -5.29 15.52
CA ALA A 381 -21.41 -4.47 16.73
C ALA A 381 -21.03 -3.04 16.37
N LEU A 382 -21.94 -2.10 16.56
CA LEU A 382 -21.77 -0.68 16.23
C LEU A 382 -21.86 0.19 17.49
N ALA A 383 -20.99 1.19 17.58
CA ALA A 383 -21.02 2.15 18.67
C ALA A 383 -20.73 3.57 18.13
N ASN A 384 -21.47 4.56 18.64
CA ASN A 384 -21.27 5.97 18.32
C ASN A 384 -21.22 6.25 16.80
N MET A 385 -22.32 5.92 16.10
CA MET A 385 -22.42 6.11 14.64
C MET A 385 -23.72 6.81 14.27
N THR A 386 -23.69 7.63 13.23
CA THR A 386 -24.87 8.30 12.64
C THR A 386 -25.00 7.95 11.16
N ASN A 387 -26.23 8.05 10.65
CA ASN A 387 -26.56 7.75 9.26
C ASN A 387 -26.15 6.34 8.81
N VAL A 388 -26.24 5.36 9.72
CA VAL A 388 -25.96 3.94 9.39
C VAL A 388 -27.04 3.39 8.46
N LYS A 389 -26.62 2.61 7.44
CA LYS A 389 -27.52 1.94 6.49
C LYS A 389 -27.13 0.47 6.35
N LEU A 390 -27.96 -0.44 6.86
CA LEU A 390 -27.76 -1.88 6.73
C LEU A 390 -28.89 -2.45 5.84
N SER A 391 -28.53 -3.18 4.78
CA SER A 391 -29.50 -3.82 3.90
C SER A 391 -28.95 -5.09 3.26
N GLY A 392 -29.81 -6.08 3.00
CA GLY A 392 -29.39 -7.33 2.37
C GLY A 392 -28.35 -8.11 3.19
N ILE A 393 -28.47 -8.16 4.52
CA ILE A 393 -27.58 -8.93 5.39
C ILE A 393 -28.12 -10.36 5.51
N HIS A 394 -27.54 -11.28 4.73
CA HIS A 394 -27.94 -12.68 4.60
C HIS A 394 -26.84 -13.62 5.12
N VAL A 395 -26.55 -13.57 6.42
CA VAL A 395 -25.55 -14.42 7.07
C VAL A 395 -26.19 -15.45 7.96
N THR A 396 -25.53 -16.56 8.15
CA THR A 396 -25.98 -17.68 9.00
C THR A 396 -24.92 -18.09 10.01
N GLY A 397 -25.29 -18.91 10.98
CA GLY A 397 -24.37 -19.45 11.99
C GLY A 397 -24.05 -18.50 13.15
N TYR A 398 -24.70 -17.34 13.23
CA TYR A 398 -24.43 -16.36 14.25
C TYR A 398 -25.17 -16.62 15.56
N GLU A 399 -24.57 -16.19 16.65
CA GLU A 399 -25.18 -16.06 17.96
C GLU A 399 -26.04 -14.79 18.03
N ALA A 400 -27.27 -14.90 18.48
CA ALA A 400 -28.16 -13.72 18.55
C ALA A 400 -27.72 -12.74 19.67
N PRO A 401 -27.88 -11.41 19.45
CA PRO A 401 -28.46 -10.76 18.27
C PRO A 401 -27.48 -10.61 17.09
N LEU A 402 -28.01 -10.56 15.86
CA LEU A 402 -27.20 -10.28 14.68
C LEU A 402 -26.62 -8.86 14.70
N ILE A 403 -27.37 -7.91 15.25
CA ILE A 403 -26.96 -6.50 15.33
C ILE A 403 -27.05 -6.05 16.79
N SER A 404 -25.97 -5.48 17.29
CA SER A 404 -25.91 -4.80 18.58
C SER A 404 -25.45 -3.34 18.38
N THR A 405 -26.12 -2.42 19.05
CA THR A 405 -25.89 -0.98 18.87
C THR A 405 -25.79 -0.25 20.20
N GLU A 406 -24.87 0.70 20.27
CA GLU A 406 -24.74 1.66 21.36
C GLU A 406 -24.62 3.08 20.79
N ASN A 407 -25.59 3.95 21.05
CA ASN A 407 -25.63 5.31 20.51
C ASN A 407 -25.48 5.35 18.97
N VAL A 408 -26.34 4.59 18.28
CA VAL A 408 -26.34 4.48 16.80
C VAL A 408 -27.67 4.94 16.23
N LYS A 409 -27.63 5.72 15.16
CA LYS A 409 -28.80 6.18 14.39
C LYS A 409 -28.68 5.76 12.93
N GLY A 410 -29.75 5.22 12.37
CA GLY A 410 -29.77 4.79 10.98
C GLY A 410 -30.95 3.92 10.62
N THR A 411 -30.83 3.19 9.53
CA THR A 411 -31.84 2.25 9.00
C THR A 411 -31.29 0.82 8.94
N GLY A 412 -32.18 -0.16 8.99
CA GLY A 412 -31.80 -1.58 8.96
C GLY A 412 -31.19 -2.09 10.28
N LEU A 413 -31.30 -1.35 11.36
CA LEU A 413 -30.77 -1.71 12.67
C LEU A 413 -31.65 -2.75 13.42
N GLU A 414 -32.83 -3.04 12.89
CA GLU A 414 -33.84 -3.90 13.50
C GLU A 414 -33.78 -5.37 13.06
N LEU A 415 -32.75 -5.77 12.30
CA LEU A 415 -32.60 -7.12 11.73
C LEU A 415 -32.25 -8.18 12.81
N SER A 416 -32.73 -8.00 14.02
CA SER A 416 -32.36 -8.82 15.20
C SER A 416 -33.26 -10.01 15.50
N THR A 417 -34.14 -10.43 14.59
CA THR A 417 -34.99 -11.61 14.85
C THR A 417 -34.40 -12.87 14.23
N LYS A 418 -34.26 -13.92 15.06
CA LYS A 418 -33.90 -15.28 14.63
C LYS A 418 -34.72 -15.69 13.41
N GLN A 419 -34.05 -16.05 12.33
CA GLN A 419 -34.56 -17.02 11.36
C GLN A 419 -34.01 -18.40 11.70
#